data_c0a2a47f30f6133be42d9e73c5fdf28a
#
_entry.id   c0a2a47f30f6133be42d9e73c5fdf28a
#
_cell.length_a   1.000
_cell.length_b   1.000
_cell.length_c   1.000
_cell.angle_alpha   90.00
_cell.angle_beta   90.00
_cell.angle_gamma   90.00
#
_symmetry.space_group_name_H-M   'P 1'
#
loop_
_entity.id
_entity.type
_entity.pdbx_description
1 polymer ?
#
loop_
_entity_poly.entity_id
_entity_poly.type
_entity_poly.pdbx_seq_one_letter_code
_entity_poly.pdbx_strand_id
1 'polypeptide(L)'
;SVKEGRGSISANCPRALLLGVYEFLKSCGCRFVRPGEKGEYIPCRKLSEVTVSCVFEPAERHRGITIEGAVSVENVLEIIDWAPKAGFNSYFTQFTTSFEFFSRWYEHIGNPLLPPEKISGEQAKGYIERIVREIKKRSMLYHSVGHGWTSACLGIDCNGWNTCDEILSKEKRALIAEVNGKREFFKGKPLNTHLCYSNPLARHMLAEEVVDYAKTHPDTDVLHFWLADDFNNVCECEACSKKRLSDWYVMILNEIDELLTESGLGVKIVFLVYMELYWAPLTEQIRNPDRFLLMFAPIFRSYTLPFDVTGNWKTRPPMPYEKNKMTYPSDAAEYLAFLEGWKKAFRGDGFDFDYHLMWDINRDFGGETIAKVLFEDIRSLKKIGLNGFLSCQIQRAFYPSGFAFYLMGRALTDGKASFEEIREDYYASAFGPFKDFAAKAHGEIERTVSFAYMKEEISASEALPLFKEGTA
;
A
#
# COMPACT_ATOMS: atom_id res chain seq x y z
N SER A 1 -17.45 -12.83 25.67
CA SER A 1 -17.30 -12.16 26.99
C SER A 1 -16.52 -13.05 27.95
N VAL A 2 -15.79 -12.41 28.84
CA VAL A 2 -15.00 -13.02 29.91
C VAL A 2 -15.42 -12.35 31.24
N LYS A 3 -15.69 -13.13 32.26
CA LYS A 3 -16.00 -12.65 33.61
C LYS A 3 -15.09 -13.37 34.62
N GLU A 4 -14.39 -12.62 35.45
CA GLU A 4 -13.46 -13.16 36.46
C GLU A 4 -12.48 -14.20 35.88
N GLY A 5 -11.93 -13.88 34.69
CA GLY A 5 -10.98 -14.73 33.98
C GLY A 5 -11.57 -15.97 33.28
N ARG A 6 -12.89 -16.15 33.26
CA ARG A 6 -13.57 -17.27 32.62
C ARG A 6 -14.54 -16.77 31.54
N GLY A 7 -14.54 -17.43 30.38
CA GLY A 7 -15.42 -17.03 29.28
C GLY A 7 -14.99 -17.57 27.94
N SER A 8 -15.49 -16.96 26.88
CA SER A 8 -15.18 -17.34 25.51
C SER A 8 -15.02 -16.11 24.59
N ILE A 9 -14.21 -16.28 23.55
CA ILE A 9 -14.08 -15.38 22.42
C ILE A 9 -14.50 -16.17 21.19
N SER A 10 -15.42 -15.66 20.39
CA SER A 10 -15.92 -16.29 19.17
C SER A 10 -15.87 -15.31 18.00
N ALA A 11 -15.69 -15.84 16.80
CA ALA A 11 -15.66 -15.06 15.57
C ALA A 11 -16.12 -15.92 14.38
N ASN A 12 -16.38 -15.30 13.24
CA ASN A 12 -16.84 -15.95 12.02
C ASN A 12 -15.72 -16.61 11.18
N CYS A 13 -14.47 -16.31 11.48
CA CYS A 13 -13.31 -16.92 10.81
C CYS A 13 -12.06 -16.86 11.69
N PRO A 14 -11.01 -17.69 11.41
CA PRO A 14 -9.78 -17.71 12.21
C PRO A 14 -9.09 -16.35 12.34
N ARG A 15 -9.02 -15.58 11.25
CA ARG A 15 -8.46 -14.20 11.26
C ARG A 15 -9.20 -13.29 12.22
N ALA A 16 -10.52 -13.27 12.16
CA ALA A 16 -11.35 -12.47 13.06
C ALA A 16 -11.21 -12.93 14.51
N LEU A 17 -11.04 -14.23 14.75
CA LEU A 17 -10.79 -14.78 16.08
C LEU A 17 -9.46 -14.26 16.65
N LEU A 18 -8.38 -14.30 15.87
CA LEU A 18 -7.08 -13.79 16.28
C LEU A 18 -7.14 -12.29 16.63
N LEU A 19 -7.76 -11.48 15.76
CA LEU A 19 -7.96 -10.05 16.01
C LEU A 19 -8.80 -9.83 17.29
N GLY A 20 -9.87 -10.61 17.47
CA GLY A 20 -10.70 -10.54 18.69
C GLY A 20 -9.93 -10.89 19.97
N VAL A 21 -8.98 -11.84 19.90
CA VAL A 21 -8.08 -12.13 21.03
C VAL A 21 -7.19 -10.94 21.36
N TYR A 22 -6.62 -10.27 20.36
CA TYR A 22 -5.80 -9.07 20.62
C TYR A 22 -6.64 -7.89 21.13
N GLU A 23 -7.87 -7.72 20.68
CA GLU A 23 -8.77 -6.70 21.25
C GLU A 23 -9.13 -7.02 22.73
N PHE A 24 -9.34 -8.30 23.05
CA PHE A 24 -9.49 -8.73 24.42
C PHE A 24 -8.24 -8.40 25.25
N LEU A 25 -7.03 -8.70 24.76
CA LEU A 25 -5.79 -8.37 25.44
C LEU A 25 -5.61 -6.85 25.65
N LYS A 26 -5.96 -6.03 24.65
CA LYS A 26 -5.97 -4.57 24.78
C LYS A 26 -6.95 -4.09 25.85
N SER A 27 -8.14 -4.71 25.91
CA SER A 27 -9.12 -4.45 26.97
C SER A 27 -8.60 -4.84 28.37
N CYS A 28 -7.67 -5.78 28.45
CA CYS A 28 -6.96 -6.13 29.67
C CYS A 28 -5.80 -5.18 30.00
N GLY A 29 -5.53 -4.19 29.16
CA GLY A 29 -4.47 -3.21 29.33
C GLY A 29 -3.17 -3.50 28.58
N CYS A 30 -3.11 -4.59 27.79
CA CYS A 30 -1.96 -4.83 26.93
C CYS A 30 -1.85 -3.75 25.83
N ARG A 31 -0.63 -3.40 25.46
CA ARG A 31 -0.38 -2.46 24.36
C ARG A 31 0.73 -2.98 23.46
N PHE A 32 0.60 -2.71 22.16
CA PHE A 32 1.49 -3.15 21.10
C PHE A 32 1.85 -1.93 20.24
N VAL A 33 2.74 -1.09 20.76
CA VAL A 33 2.98 0.25 20.19
C VAL A 33 3.84 0.27 18.94
N ARG A 34 4.67 -0.77 18.72
CA ARG A 34 5.49 -0.94 17.53
C ARG A 34 5.91 -2.41 17.35
N PRO A 35 6.43 -2.80 16.16
CA PRO A 35 6.99 -4.13 15.94
C PRO A 35 8.13 -4.48 16.91
N GLY A 36 8.24 -5.79 17.18
CA GLY A 36 9.23 -6.38 18.09
C GLY A 36 8.82 -6.35 19.57
N GLU A 37 9.40 -7.25 20.37
CA GLU A 37 9.08 -7.45 21.78
C GLU A 37 9.19 -6.17 22.64
N LYS A 38 10.15 -5.31 22.30
CA LYS A 38 10.32 -4.02 23.01
C LYS A 38 9.20 -3.01 22.76
N GLY A 39 8.29 -3.29 21.82
CA GLY A 39 7.07 -2.52 21.57
C GLY A 39 5.85 -3.04 22.32
N GLU A 40 6.01 -4.05 23.17
CA GLU A 40 4.92 -4.69 23.87
C GLU A 40 4.90 -4.31 25.36
N TYR A 41 3.73 -3.91 25.84
CA TYR A 41 3.46 -3.73 27.25
C TYR A 41 2.38 -4.73 27.69
N ILE A 42 2.71 -5.61 28.62
CA ILE A 42 1.81 -6.62 29.15
C ILE A 42 1.70 -6.41 30.67
N PRO A 43 0.58 -5.87 31.16
CA PRO A 43 0.40 -5.62 32.60
C PRO A 43 0.25 -6.93 33.38
N CYS A 44 0.80 -6.98 34.58
CA CYS A 44 0.56 -8.06 35.51
C CYS A 44 -0.84 -7.89 36.15
N ARG A 45 -1.78 -8.82 35.88
CA ARG A 45 -3.13 -8.82 36.44
C ARG A 45 -3.50 -10.21 36.95
N LYS A 46 -4.31 -10.26 38.02
CA LYS A 46 -4.93 -11.52 38.44
C LYS A 46 -6.05 -11.89 37.50
N LEU A 47 -6.19 -13.16 37.14
CA LEU A 47 -7.26 -13.63 36.27
C LEU A 47 -8.65 -13.30 36.82
N SER A 48 -8.83 -13.35 38.15
CA SER A 48 -10.09 -12.99 38.81
C SER A 48 -10.51 -11.51 38.64
N GLU A 49 -9.58 -10.65 38.22
CA GLU A 49 -9.83 -9.22 37.96
C GLU A 49 -10.20 -8.96 36.50
N VAL A 50 -10.07 -9.98 35.64
CA VAL A 50 -10.32 -9.84 34.20
C VAL A 50 -11.81 -10.05 33.92
N THR A 51 -12.49 -8.95 33.65
CA THR A 51 -13.89 -8.93 33.20
C THR A 51 -14.01 -8.04 31.99
N VAL A 52 -14.31 -8.63 30.83
CA VAL A 52 -14.43 -7.95 29.53
C VAL A 52 -15.67 -8.47 28.80
N SER A 53 -16.52 -7.56 28.35
CA SER A 53 -17.62 -7.86 27.46
C SER A 53 -17.65 -6.85 26.33
N CYS A 54 -17.29 -7.29 25.14
CA CYS A 54 -17.27 -6.41 23.97
C CYS A 54 -17.64 -7.18 22.70
N VAL A 55 -18.11 -6.44 21.70
CA VAL A 55 -18.21 -6.87 20.32
C VAL A 55 -17.20 -6.02 19.54
N PHE A 56 -16.34 -6.68 18.81
CA PHE A 56 -15.33 -6.01 17.99
C PHE A 56 -15.72 -6.14 16.51
N GLU A 57 -15.94 -5.00 15.88
CA GLU A 57 -16.17 -4.86 14.46
C GLU A 57 -15.26 -3.73 13.96
N PRO A 58 -14.25 -4.03 13.13
CA PRO A 58 -13.33 -3.00 12.64
C PRO A 58 -14.06 -2.00 11.75
N ALA A 59 -13.68 -0.73 11.85
CA ALA A 59 -14.27 0.35 11.06
C ALA A 59 -14.04 0.17 9.56
N GLU A 60 -12.85 -0.30 9.18
CA GLU A 60 -12.48 -0.51 7.78
C GLU A 60 -12.27 -2.01 7.47
N ARG A 61 -12.68 -2.42 6.26
CA ARG A 61 -12.56 -3.81 5.80
C ARG A 61 -11.13 -4.18 5.47
N HIS A 62 -10.47 -3.38 4.62
CA HIS A 62 -9.08 -3.58 4.20
C HIS A 62 -8.16 -2.81 5.12
N ARG A 63 -7.18 -3.51 5.70
CA ARG A 63 -6.22 -2.95 6.64
C ARG A 63 -4.89 -3.65 6.41
N GLY A 64 -4.13 -3.14 5.43
CA GLY A 64 -2.93 -3.80 4.93
C GLY A 64 -1.67 -2.96 5.06
N ILE A 65 -0.55 -3.66 4.95
CA ILE A 65 0.79 -3.08 4.94
C ILE A 65 1.56 -3.70 3.77
N THR A 66 2.30 -2.87 3.05
CA THR A 66 3.41 -3.29 2.19
C THR A 66 4.65 -2.49 2.53
N ILE A 67 5.81 -3.13 2.47
CA ILE A 67 7.10 -2.46 2.67
C ILE A 67 7.84 -2.47 1.37
N GLU A 68 8.22 -1.29 0.93
CA GLU A 68 8.98 -1.07 -0.28
C GLU A 68 10.33 -0.40 0.01
N GLY A 69 11.21 -0.37 -0.98
CA GLY A 69 12.51 0.26 -0.90
C GLY A 69 13.63 -0.71 -0.51
N ALA A 70 14.11 -0.64 0.73
CA ALA A 70 15.13 -1.52 1.27
C ALA A 70 14.54 -2.34 2.44
N VAL A 71 14.57 -3.66 2.36
CA VAL A 71 13.77 -4.54 3.23
C VAL A 71 14.62 -5.68 3.79
N SER A 72 14.62 -5.87 5.12
CA SER A 72 15.17 -7.07 5.77
C SER A 72 14.06 -8.08 6.07
N VAL A 73 14.35 -9.36 5.90
CA VAL A 73 13.37 -10.42 6.19
C VAL A 73 13.00 -10.44 7.67
N GLU A 74 13.94 -10.17 8.57
CA GLU A 74 13.72 -10.13 10.02
C GLU A 74 12.72 -9.04 10.38
N ASN A 75 12.88 -7.84 9.82
CA ASN A 75 11.97 -6.73 10.09
C ASN A 75 10.57 -6.98 9.54
N VAL A 76 10.46 -7.59 8.35
CA VAL A 76 9.16 -8.01 7.80
C VAL A 76 8.47 -9.00 8.72
N LEU A 77 9.18 -9.98 9.25
CA LEU A 77 8.61 -10.98 10.15
C LEU A 77 8.13 -10.37 11.48
N GLU A 78 8.89 -9.42 12.04
CA GLU A 78 8.44 -8.66 13.22
C GLU A 78 7.17 -7.85 12.93
N ILE A 79 7.08 -7.24 11.75
CA ILE A 79 5.88 -6.50 11.33
C ILE A 79 4.69 -7.44 11.13
N ILE A 80 4.86 -8.61 10.52
CA ILE A 80 3.80 -9.61 10.35
C ILE A 80 3.32 -10.13 11.72
N ASP A 81 4.21 -10.28 12.68
CA ASP A 81 3.84 -10.65 14.04
C ASP A 81 3.04 -9.55 14.75
N TRP A 82 3.47 -8.30 14.58
CA TRP A 82 2.83 -7.15 15.17
C TRP A 82 1.51 -6.76 14.49
N ALA A 83 1.38 -6.95 13.19
CA ALA A 83 0.26 -6.46 12.39
C ALA A 83 -1.12 -6.84 12.97
N PRO A 84 -1.45 -8.10 13.28
CA PRO A 84 -2.74 -8.44 13.88
C PRO A 84 -2.91 -7.88 15.30
N LYS A 85 -1.83 -7.67 16.06
CA LYS A 85 -1.85 -7.02 17.36
C LYS A 85 -2.31 -5.56 17.25
N ALA A 86 -1.93 -4.89 16.17
CA ALA A 86 -2.34 -3.52 15.85
C ALA A 86 -3.67 -3.43 15.08
N GLY A 87 -4.24 -4.57 14.68
CA GLY A 87 -5.54 -4.62 14.00
C GLY A 87 -5.48 -4.77 12.47
N PHE A 88 -4.28 -4.91 11.88
CA PHE A 88 -4.13 -5.18 10.45
C PHE A 88 -4.55 -6.61 10.10
N ASN A 89 -5.05 -6.83 8.89
CA ASN A 89 -5.57 -8.12 8.45
C ASN A 89 -4.95 -8.65 7.16
N SER A 90 -4.05 -7.90 6.54
CA SER A 90 -3.37 -8.28 5.30
C SER A 90 -1.94 -7.79 5.24
N TYR A 91 -1.14 -8.49 4.45
CA TYR A 91 0.22 -8.09 4.11
C TYR A 91 0.47 -8.32 2.62
N PHE A 92 1.11 -7.36 1.97
CA PHE A 92 1.40 -7.41 0.53
C PHE A 92 2.91 -7.45 0.28
N THR A 93 3.35 -8.39 -0.55
CA THR A 93 4.71 -8.44 -1.08
C THR A 93 4.70 -8.07 -2.56
N GLN A 94 5.38 -6.99 -2.91
CA GLN A 94 5.52 -6.58 -4.31
C GLN A 94 6.57 -7.41 -5.03
N PHE A 95 6.35 -7.68 -6.31
CA PHE A 95 7.07 -8.64 -7.16
C PHE A 95 6.96 -10.10 -6.68
N THR A 96 7.27 -11.02 -7.55
CA THR A 96 7.22 -12.46 -7.25
C THR A 96 8.22 -12.88 -6.17
N THR A 97 9.38 -12.24 -6.11
CA THR A 97 10.45 -12.56 -5.15
C THR A 97 10.88 -11.37 -4.28
N SER A 98 10.44 -10.16 -4.58
CA SER A 98 10.92 -8.90 -3.96
C SER A 98 12.46 -8.77 -3.90
N PHE A 99 13.18 -9.44 -4.81
CA PHE A 99 14.64 -9.53 -4.82
C PHE A 99 15.30 -8.16 -4.72
N GLU A 100 14.83 -7.19 -5.49
CA GLU A 100 15.38 -5.83 -5.53
C GLU A 100 15.34 -5.15 -4.15
N PHE A 101 14.25 -5.35 -3.39
CA PHE A 101 14.10 -4.74 -2.07
C PHE A 101 15.01 -5.40 -1.03
N PHE A 102 15.15 -6.73 -1.07
CA PHE A 102 16.07 -7.44 -0.20
C PHE A 102 17.53 -7.09 -0.55
N SER A 103 17.89 -7.09 -1.83
CA SER A 103 19.23 -6.74 -2.29
C SER A 103 19.68 -5.38 -1.76
N ARG A 104 18.84 -4.35 -1.92
CA ARG A 104 19.13 -2.99 -1.41
C ARG A 104 19.41 -2.93 0.08
N TRP A 105 18.75 -3.76 0.88
CA TRP A 105 19.00 -3.80 2.31
C TRP A 105 20.32 -4.48 2.63
N TYR A 106 20.52 -5.69 2.10
CA TYR A 106 21.69 -6.51 2.42
C TYR A 106 22.99 -6.03 1.74
N GLU A 107 22.90 -5.21 0.71
CA GLU A 107 24.05 -4.49 0.16
C GLU A 107 24.63 -3.43 1.09
N HIS A 108 23.93 -3.08 2.17
CA HIS A 108 24.34 -2.10 3.17
C HIS A 108 24.84 -0.77 2.59
N ILE A 109 24.19 -0.29 1.52
CA ILE A 109 24.57 0.92 0.82
C ILE A 109 24.63 2.10 1.79
N GLY A 110 25.78 2.79 1.80
CA GLY A 110 26.03 3.94 2.69
C GLY A 110 26.35 3.59 4.14
N ASN A 111 26.50 2.31 4.50
CA ASN A 111 26.93 1.87 5.82
C ASN A 111 28.39 1.37 5.79
N PRO A 112 29.38 2.20 6.19
CA PRO A 112 30.79 1.79 6.15
C PRO A 112 31.16 0.76 7.22
N LEU A 113 30.27 0.46 8.16
CA LEU A 113 30.55 -0.50 9.26
C LEU A 113 30.17 -1.93 8.91
N LEU A 114 29.40 -2.15 7.85
CA LEU A 114 28.97 -3.48 7.42
C LEU A 114 29.41 -3.76 5.98
N PRO A 115 30.06 -4.90 5.71
CA PRO A 115 30.35 -5.30 4.35
C PRO A 115 29.07 -5.63 3.59
N PRO A 116 29.03 -5.40 2.26
CA PRO A 116 27.89 -5.82 1.44
C PRO A 116 27.68 -7.34 1.50
N GLU A 117 26.44 -7.75 1.73
CA GLU A 117 26.00 -9.14 1.62
C GLU A 117 25.25 -9.30 0.28
N LYS A 118 25.78 -10.18 -0.58
CA LYS A 118 25.11 -10.51 -1.84
C LYS A 118 24.09 -11.62 -1.61
N ILE A 119 22.84 -11.33 -1.86
CA ILE A 119 21.80 -12.35 -1.87
C ILE A 119 21.57 -12.87 -3.30
N SER A 120 21.15 -14.14 -3.41
CA SER A 120 20.73 -14.73 -4.67
C SER A 120 19.19 -14.62 -4.85
N GLY A 121 18.73 -14.80 -6.08
CA GLY A 121 17.27 -14.90 -6.35
C GLY A 121 16.62 -16.07 -5.61
N GLU A 122 17.35 -17.19 -5.42
CA GLU A 122 16.88 -18.34 -4.64
C GLU A 122 16.72 -18.00 -3.15
N GLN A 123 17.66 -17.24 -2.58
CA GLN A 123 17.54 -16.76 -1.20
C GLN A 123 16.34 -15.82 -1.05
N ALA A 124 16.14 -14.88 -1.99
CA ALA A 124 14.98 -13.99 -1.97
C ALA A 124 13.67 -14.78 -2.05
N LYS A 125 13.61 -15.82 -2.90
CA LYS A 125 12.46 -16.73 -2.96
C LYS A 125 12.21 -17.42 -1.62
N GLY A 126 13.27 -17.95 -0.96
CA GLY A 126 13.18 -18.54 0.37
C GLY A 126 12.69 -17.56 1.43
N TYR A 127 13.04 -16.27 1.33
CA TYR A 127 12.52 -15.22 2.21
C TYR A 127 11.01 -15.02 2.00
N ILE A 128 10.55 -14.95 0.76
CA ILE A 128 9.11 -14.84 0.47
C ILE A 128 8.35 -16.06 0.99
N GLU A 129 8.84 -17.28 0.78
CA GLU A 129 8.20 -18.49 1.31
C GLU A 129 8.09 -18.47 2.84
N ARG A 130 9.11 -17.96 3.54
CA ARG A 130 9.06 -17.78 4.98
C ARG A 130 8.04 -16.73 5.41
N ILE A 131 7.98 -15.60 4.70
CA ILE A 131 7.02 -14.52 4.90
C ILE A 131 5.59 -15.04 4.73
N VAL A 132 5.32 -15.75 3.63
CA VAL A 132 3.99 -16.32 3.34
C VAL A 132 3.57 -17.28 4.45
N ARG A 133 4.44 -18.18 4.90
CA ARG A 133 4.13 -19.09 6.02
C ARG A 133 3.71 -18.33 7.29
N GLU A 134 4.41 -17.25 7.64
CA GLU A 134 4.07 -16.46 8.84
C GLU A 134 2.78 -15.67 8.68
N ILE A 135 2.45 -15.18 7.47
CA ILE A 135 1.17 -14.56 7.15
C ILE A 135 0.03 -15.58 7.32
N LYS A 136 0.16 -16.75 6.68
CA LYS A 136 -0.87 -17.81 6.71
C LYS A 136 -1.05 -18.41 8.10
N LYS A 137 0.03 -18.57 8.89
CA LYS A 137 -0.04 -18.98 10.30
C LYS A 137 -0.96 -18.09 11.14
N ARG A 138 -1.05 -16.80 10.80
CA ARG A 138 -1.93 -15.82 11.45
C ARG A 138 -3.28 -15.66 10.75
N SER A 139 -3.54 -16.47 9.74
CA SER A 139 -4.74 -16.38 8.89
C SER A 139 -4.95 -14.98 8.28
N MET A 140 -3.88 -14.19 8.14
CA MET A 140 -3.94 -12.90 7.44
C MET A 140 -4.10 -13.14 5.93
N LEU A 141 -4.67 -12.16 5.23
CA LEU A 141 -4.71 -12.18 3.77
C LEU A 141 -3.33 -11.89 3.20
N TYR A 142 -2.90 -12.76 2.29
CA TYR A 142 -1.68 -12.56 1.53
C TYR A 142 -2.00 -11.91 0.19
N HIS A 143 -1.46 -10.72 -0.03
CA HIS A 143 -1.49 -10.02 -1.30
C HIS A 143 -0.14 -10.18 -2.00
N SER A 144 -0.11 -10.36 -3.34
CA SER A 144 1.14 -10.60 -4.05
C SER A 144 1.23 -9.95 -5.42
N VAL A 145 2.43 -9.81 -5.88
CA VAL A 145 2.98 -9.39 -7.17
C VAL A 145 2.90 -7.87 -7.41
N GLY A 146 1.80 -7.34 -7.92
CA GLY A 146 1.76 -5.94 -8.37
C GLY A 146 2.33 -5.75 -9.78
N HIS A 147 3.50 -5.15 -9.90
CA HIS A 147 4.20 -4.98 -11.18
C HIS A 147 4.96 -6.23 -11.64
N GLY A 148 5.34 -6.25 -12.93
CA GLY A 148 6.18 -7.28 -13.54
C GLY A 148 5.49 -8.12 -14.59
N TRP A 149 4.17 -8.13 -14.66
CA TRP A 149 3.39 -8.95 -15.57
C TRP A 149 3.71 -8.72 -17.06
N THR A 150 3.92 -7.44 -17.44
CA THR A 150 4.20 -7.06 -18.83
C THR A 150 5.54 -7.57 -19.36
N SER A 151 6.48 -7.84 -18.48
CA SER A 151 7.77 -8.47 -18.82
C SER A 151 7.73 -9.99 -18.65
N ALA A 152 7.10 -10.49 -17.61
CA ALA A 152 7.01 -11.92 -17.31
C ALA A 152 6.34 -12.71 -18.43
N CYS A 153 5.21 -12.23 -18.97
CA CYS A 153 4.52 -12.88 -20.10
C CYS A 153 5.37 -12.97 -21.39
N LEU A 154 6.43 -12.17 -21.49
CA LEU A 154 7.41 -12.24 -22.58
C LEU A 154 8.61 -13.15 -22.23
N GLY A 155 8.62 -13.78 -21.08
CA GLY A 155 9.75 -14.56 -20.56
C GLY A 155 10.97 -13.69 -20.25
N ILE A 156 10.76 -12.45 -19.80
CA ILE A 156 11.81 -11.52 -19.40
C ILE A 156 11.74 -11.39 -17.88
N ASP A 157 12.83 -11.81 -17.23
CA ASP A 157 12.93 -11.65 -15.76
C ASP A 157 13.12 -10.17 -15.40
N CYS A 158 12.20 -9.64 -14.63
CA CYS A 158 12.20 -8.26 -14.20
C CYS A 158 11.74 -8.16 -12.74
N ASN A 159 12.70 -7.98 -11.86
CA ASN A 159 12.47 -7.90 -10.40
C ASN A 159 12.61 -6.49 -9.84
N GLY A 160 12.53 -5.45 -10.68
CA GLY A 160 12.66 -4.07 -10.28
C GLY A 160 12.85 -3.09 -11.45
N TRP A 161 13.38 -1.92 -11.16
CA TRP A 161 13.53 -0.81 -12.10
C TRP A 161 14.89 -0.77 -12.81
N ASN A 162 15.58 -1.90 -12.91
CA ASN A 162 16.89 -1.99 -13.57
C ASN A 162 16.75 -1.95 -15.10
N THR A 163 17.76 -1.42 -15.76
CA THR A 163 17.86 -1.50 -17.22
C THR A 163 18.19 -2.93 -17.66
N CYS A 164 17.73 -3.29 -18.84
CA CYS A 164 17.98 -4.59 -19.44
C CYS A 164 18.55 -4.42 -20.85
N ASP A 165 19.68 -5.06 -21.10
CA ASP A 165 20.34 -5.03 -22.40
C ASP A 165 19.90 -6.18 -23.34
N GLU A 166 18.82 -6.92 -22.97
CA GLU A 166 18.28 -8.00 -23.79
C GLU A 166 17.83 -7.46 -25.15
N ILE A 167 18.37 -8.07 -26.22
CA ILE A 167 17.94 -7.76 -27.61
C ILE A 167 16.63 -8.51 -27.88
N LEU A 168 15.53 -7.76 -27.92
CA LEU A 168 14.23 -8.32 -28.25
C LEU A 168 14.20 -8.95 -29.64
N SER A 169 13.70 -10.19 -29.73
CA SER A 169 13.39 -10.81 -31.00
C SER A 169 12.33 -10.01 -31.77
N LYS A 170 12.19 -10.25 -33.06
CA LYS A 170 11.19 -9.59 -33.91
C LYS A 170 9.77 -9.83 -33.37
N GLU A 171 9.51 -11.04 -32.88
CA GLU A 171 8.24 -11.49 -32.35
C GLU A 171 7.92 -10.75 -31.04
N LYS A 172 8.84 -10.74 -30.07
CA LYS A 172 8.69 -10.01 -28.79
C LYS A 172 8.52 -8.50 -29.03
N ARG A 173 9.31 -7.95 -29.97
CA ARG A 173 9.22 -6.51 -30.32
C ARG A 173 7.86 -6.15 -30.90
N ALA A 174 7.19 -7.03 -31.62
CA ALA A 174 5.83 -6.80 -32.16
C ALA A 174 4.76 -6.75 -31.03
N LEU A 175 5.04 -7.29 -29.84
CA LEU A 175 4.12 -7.37 -28.72
C LEU A 175 4.22 -6.18 -27.77
N ILE A 176 5.36 -5.47 -27.71
CA ILE A 176 5.54 -4.32 -26.83
C ILE A 176 5.00 -3.01 -27.44
N ALA A 177 4.78 -2.03 -26.58
CA ALA A 177 4.29 -0.71 -26.95
C ALA A 177 5.21 -0.01 -27.98
N GLU A 178 4.58 0.72 -28.89
CA GLU A 178 5.26 1.68 -29.76
C GLU A 178 5.19 3.06 -29.09
N VAL A 179 6.34 3.62 -28.74
CA VAL A 179 6.46 4.95 -28.15
C VAL A 179 7.48 5.75 -28.95
N ASN A 180 7.12 6.96 -29.37
CA ASN A 180 7.94 7.79 -30.26
C ASN A 180 8.39 7.06 -31.54
N GLY A 181 7.50 6.25 -32.12
CA GLY A 181 7.75 5.48 -33.35
C GLY A 181 8.69 4.28 -33.16
N LYS A 182 9.01 3.87 -31.95
CA LYS A 182 9.92 2.75 -31.67
C LYS A 182 9.25 1.72 -30.76
N ARG A 183 9.62 0.44 -30.96
CA ARG A 183 9.24 -0.69 -30.11
C ARG A 183 10.49 -1.23 -29.42
N GLU A 184 10.80 -0.67 -28.29
CA GLU A 184 11.96 -1.00 -27.45
C GLU A 184 11.57 -0.85 -25.97
N PHE A 185 12.42 -1.32 -25.05
CA PHE A 185 12.14 -1.08 -23.62
C PHE A 185 12.13 0.42 -23.32
N PHE A 186 11.03 0.89 -22.73
CA PHE A 186 10.88 2.29 -22.36
C PHE A 186 11.96 2.71 -21.35
N LYS A 187 12.78 3.68 -21.72
CA LYS A 187 13.98 4.08 -20.94
C LYS A 187 14.92 2.90 -20.62
N GLY A 188 14.96 1.87 -21.46
CA GLY A 188 15.75 0.67 -21.24
C GLY A 188 15.23 -0.27 -20.15
N LYS A 189 14.02 -0.07 -19.61
CA LYS A 189 13.49 -0.79 -18.44
C LYS A 189 12.29 -1.65 -18.83
N PRO A 190 12.37 -3.00 -18.72
CA PRO A 190 11.24 -3.88 -18.98
C PRO A 190 10.01 -3.55 -18.13
N LEU A 191 10.20 -3.26 -16.84
CA LEU A 191 9.13 -2.93 -15.91
C LEU A 191 8.29 -1.72 -16.36
N ASN A 192 8.93 -0.74 -17.00
CA ASN A 192 8.29 0.49 -17.46
C ASN A 192 7.71 0.34 -18.88
N THR A 193 7.71 -0.88 -19.45
CA THR A 193 7.35 -1.11 -20.84
C THR A 193 5.97 -1.76 -20.94
N HIS A 194 5.00 -1.01 -21.46
CA HIS A 194 3.69 -1.54 -21.80
C HIS A 194 3.74 -2.51 -22.97
N LEU A 195 2.69 -3.32 -23.13
CA LEU A 195 2.46 -4.10 -24.32
C LEU A 195 1.60 -3.33 -25.33
N CYS A 196 1.54 -3.84 -26.54
CA CYS A 196 0.61 -3.37 -27.58
C CYS A 196 -0.76 -4.02 -27.33
N TYR A 197 -1.58 -3.43 -26.46
CA TYR A 197 -2.83 -4.03 -25.99
C TYR A 197 -3.93 -4.16 -27.06
N SER A 198 -3.78 -3.50 -28.22
CA SER A 198 -4.63 -3.79 -29.38
C SER A 198 -4.30 -5.12 -30.04
N ASN A 199 -3.13 -5.71 -29.74
CA ASN A 199 -2.76 -7.05 -30.20
C ASN A 199 -3.41 -8.11 -29.29
N PRO A 200 -4.34 -8.95 -29.81
CA PRO A 200 -5.01 -9.97 -28.98
C PRO A 200 -4.04 -10.98 -28.37
N LEU A 201 -2.95 -11.34 -29.09
CA LEU A 201 -1.95 -12.25 -28.55
C LEU A 201 -1.24 -11.68 -27.33
N ALA A 202 -0.90 -10.39 -27.35
CA ALA A 202 -0.26 -9.74 -26.20
C ALA A 202 -1.17 -9.74 -24.96
N ARG A 203 -2.47 -9.49 -25.12
CA ARG A 203 -3.44 -9.56 -24.01
C ARG A 203 -3.61 -10.99 -23.49
N HIS A 204 -3.75 -11.95 -24.40
CA HIS A 204 -3.92 -13.35 -24.03
C HIS A 204 -2.72 -13.89 -23.25
N MET A 205 -1.49 -13.67 -23.73
CA MET A 205 -0.26 -14.06 -23.02
C MET A 205 -0.19 -13.43 -21.63
N LEU A 206 -0.58 -12.15 -21.50
CA LEU A 206 -0.60 -11.45 -20.23
C LEU A 206 -1.65 -12.05 -19.26
N ALA A 207 -2.82 -12.41 -19.76
CA ALA A 207 -3.87 -13.04 -18.95
C ALA A 207 -3.49 -14.47 -18.53
N GLU A 208 -2.90 -15.25 -19.44
CA GLU A 208 -2.38 -16.59 -19.12
C GLU A 208 -1.30 -16.56 -18.04
N GLU A 209 -0.36 -15.61 -18.08
CA GLU A 209 0.70 -15.45 -17.08
C GLU A 209 0.10 -15.25 -15.67
N VAL A 210 -0.95 -14.42 -15.56
CA VAL A 210 -1.66 -14.19 -14.29
C VAL A 210 -2.33 -15.45 -13.77
N VAL A 211 -2.96 -16.20 -14.67
CA VAL A 211 -3.68 -17.45 -14.32
C VAL A 211 -2.70 -18.56 -13.93
N ASP A 212 -1.59 -18.68 -14.62
CA ASP A 212 -0.56 -19.67 -14.30
C ASP A 212 0.16 -19.36 -12.98
N TYR A 213 0.37 -18.08 -12.69
CA TYR A 213 0.81 -17.68 -11.36
C TYR A 213 -0.20 -18.10 -10.29
N ALA A 214 -1.48 -17.81 -10.48
CA ALA A 214 -2.52 -18.17 -9.51
C ALA A 214 -2.62 -19.70 -9.29
N LYS A 215 -2.44 -20.52 -10.32
CA LYS A 215 -2.39 -21.99 -10.23
C LYS A 215 -1.21 -22.47 -9.38
N THR A 216 -0.05 -21.85 -9.55
CA THR A 216 1.20 -22.27 -8.90
C THR A 216 1.39 -21.68 -7.51
N HIS A 217 0.61 -20.65 -7.13
CA HIS A 217 0.69 -19.96 -5.84
C HIS A 217 -0.65 -19.96 -5.08
N PRO A 218 -1.14 -21.14 -4.66
CA PRO A 218 -2.46 -21.29 -4.04
C PRO A 218 -2.61 -20.56 -2.69
N ASP A 219 -1.51 -20.16 -2.05
CA ASP A 219 -1.50 -19.37 -0.83
C ASP A 219 -1.86 -17.89 -1.04
N THR A 220 -1.89 -17.42 -2.29
CA THR A 220 -2.28 -16.05 -2.62
C THR A 220 -3.79 -15.86 -2.47
N ASP A 221 -4.22 -15.02 -1.53
CA ASP A 221 -5.63 -14.70 -1.34
C ASP A 221 -6.08 -13.59 -2.31
N VAL A 222 -5.18 -12.65 -2.59
CA VAL A 222 -5.44 -11.46 -3.41
C VAL A 222 -4.24 -11.19 -4.32
N LEU A 223 -4.48 -11.21 -5.61
CA LEU A 223 -3.44 -11.03 -6.62
C LEU A 223 -3.53 -9.62 -7.21
N HIS A 224 -2.46 -8.85 -7.10
CA HIS A 224 -2.40 -7.52 -7.69
C HIS A 224 -1.94 -7.64 -9.15
N PHE A 225 -2.76 -7.12 -10.04
CA PHE A 225 -2.47 -7.06 -11.46
C PHE A 225 -2.28 -5.60 -11.88
N TRP A 226 -1.03 -5.16 -11.97
CA TRP A 226 -0.65 -3.82 -12.38
C TRP A 226 0.01 -3.86 -13.76
N LEU A 227 -0.25 -2.87 -14.58
CA LEU A 227 0.42 -2.72 -15.86
C LEU A 227 1.86 -2.20 -15.67
N ALA A 228 2.52 -1.76 -16.75
CA ALA A 228 3.84 -1.17 -16.64
C ALA A 228 3.85 0.04 -15.70
N ASP A 229 4.97 0.26 -15.04
CA ASP A 229 5.21 1.46 -14.22
C ASP A 229 5.64 2.66 -15.08
N ASP A 230 5.96 3.81 -14.43
CA ASP A 230 6.25 5.09 -15.09
C ASP A 230 4.99 5.69 -15.75
N PHE A 231 5.16 6.69 -16.58
CA PHE A 231 4.09 7.38 -17.30
C PHE A 231 4.58 7.91 -18.64
N ASN A 232 3.64 8.29 -19.52
CA ASN A 232 3.92 8.71 -20.88
C ASN A 232 4.61 7.62 -21.73
N ASN A 233 4.24 6.36 -21.49
CA ASN A 233 4.81 5.16 -22.09
C ASN A 233 3.76 4.26 -22.76
N VAL A 234 2.55 4.78 -22.97
CA VAL A 234 1.43 4.05 -23.58
C VAL A 234 1.65 3.88 -25.10
N CYS A 235 1.25 2.74 -25.64
CA CYS A 235 1.39 2.43 -27.06
C CYS A 235 0.69 3.45 -27.96
N GLU A 236 1.44 4.00 -28.93
CA GLU A 236 0.99 5.04 -29.88
C GLU A 236 0.52 4.49 -31.22
N CYS A 237 0.60 3.17 -31.48
CA CYS A 237 0.14 2.62 -32.73
C CYS A 237 -1.34 2.97 -32.99
N GLU A 238 -1.73 3.05 -34.26
CA GLU A 238 -3.08 3.46 -34.68
C GLU A 238 -4.19 2.68 -33.97
N ALA A 239 -4.02 1.35 -33.85
CA ALA A 239 -5.03 0.51 -33.20
C ALA A 239 -5.16 0.76 -31.71
N CYS A 240 -4.06 0.91 -30.97
CA CYS A 240 -4.08 1.25 -29.54
C CYS A 240 -4.65 2.65 -29.29
N SER A 241 -4.49 3.56 -30.25
CA SER A 241 -4.97 4.94 -30.13
C SER A 241 -6.50 5.10 -30.23
N LYS A 242 -7.22 4.04 -30.59
CA LYS A 242 -8.68 4.02 -30.66
C LYS A 242 -9.38 3.96 -29.31
N LYS A 243 -8.65 3.60 -28.23
CA LYS A 243 -9.16 3.45 -26.87
C LYS A 243 -8.21 4.09 -25.86
N ARG A 244 -8.72 4.43 -24.68
CA ARG A 244 -7.87 4.79 -23.53
C ARG A 244 -7.11 3.58 -23.00
N LEU A 245 -6.01 3.81 -22.28
CA LEU A 245 -5.31 2.72 -21.58
C LEU A 245 -6.25 1.97 -20.65
N SER A 246 -7.12 2.68 -19.93
CA SER A 246 -8.11 2.11 -19.01
C SER A 246 -9.15 1.21 -19.70
N ASP A 247 -9.55 1.49 -20.96
CA ASP A 247 -10.41 0.60 -21.72
C ASP A 247 -9.68 -0.71 -22.03
N TRP A 248 -8.41 -0.65 -22.47
CA TRP A 248 -7.59 -1.84 -22.69
C TRP A 248 -7.37 -2.62 -21.41
N TYR A 249 -7.15 -1.92 -20.29
CA TYR A 249 -6.98 -2.56 -18.99
C TYR A 249 -8.21 -3.35 -18.57
N VAL A 250 -9.40 -2.76 -18.70
CA VAL A 250 -10.67 -3.45 -18.41
C VAL A 250 -10.90 -4.66 -19.31
N MET A 251 -10.53 -4.59 -20.59
CA MET A 251 -10.58 -5.76 -21.48
C MET A 251 -9.71 -6.90 -20.95
N ILE A 252 -8.46 -6.61 -20.55
CA ILE A 252 -7.54 -7.61 -19.98
C ILE A 252 -8.08 -8.17 -18.67
N LEU A 253 -8.61 -7.33 -17.79
CA LEU A 253 -9.24 -7.78 -16.54
C LEU A 253 -10.38 -8.76 -16.80
N ASN A 254 -11.24 -8.49 -17.78
CA ASN A 254 -12.30 -9.40 -18.15
C ASN A 254 -11.76 -10.74 -18.76
N GLU A 255 -10.70 -10.68 -19.57
CA GLU A 255 -10.01 -11.87 -20.10
C GLU A 255 -9.40 -12.72 -18.95
N ILE A 256 -8.79 -12.08 -17.95
CA ILE A 256 -8.27 -12.75 -16.74
C ILE A 256 -9.41 -13.43 -15.96
N ASP A 257 -10.53 -12.74 -15.73
CA ASP A 257 -11.65 -13.32 -14.99
C ASP A 257 -12.26 -14.54 -15.71
N GLU A 258 -12.40 -14.48 -17.02
CA GLU A 258 -12.86 -15.61 -17.85
C GLU A 258 -11.94 -16.83 -17.66
N LEU A 259 -10.62 -16.67 -17.81
CA LEU A 259 -9.65 -17.76 -17.68
C LEU A 259 -9.55 -18.30 -16.25
N LEU A 260 -9.61 -17.45 -15.22
CA LEU A 260 -9.64 -17.86 -13.82
C LEU A 260 -10.90 -18.66 -13.52
N THR A 261 -12.05 -18.25 -14.05
CA THR A 261 -13.34 -18.93 -13.88
C THR A 261 -13.33 -20.29 -14.57
N GLU A 262 -12.85 -20.40 -15.80
CA GLU A 262 -12.66 -21.66 -16.51
C GLU A 262 -11.71 -22.62 -15.80
N SER A 263 -10.69 -22.07 -15.13
CA SER A 263 -9.72 -22.83 -14.31
C SER A 263 -10.24 -23.17 -12.91
N GLY A 264 -11.45 -22.76 -12.52
CA GLY A 264 -12.03 -23.00 -11.18
C GLY A 264 -11.32 -22.24 -10.05
N LEU A 265 -10.59 -21.15 -10.35
CA LEU A 265 -9.82 -20.38 -9.39
C LEU A 265 -10.62 -19.21 -8.83
N GLY A 266 -10.69 -19.14 -7.48
CA GLY A 266 -11.47 -18.14 -6.74
C GLY A 266 -10.68 -16.91 -6.25
N VAL A 267 -9.41 -16.75 -6.66
CA VAL A 267 -8.54 -15.65 -6.22
C VAL A 267 -9.13 -14.29 -6.60
N LYS A 268 -9.05 -13.31 -5.69
CA LYS A 268 -9.45 -11.92 -5.98
C LYS A 268 -8.34 -11.19 -6.72
N ILE A 269 -8.72 -10.31 -7.63
CA ILE A 269 -7.78 -9.49 -8.40
C ILE A 269 -7.89 -8.03 -7.97
N VAL A 270 -6.78 -7.43 -7.58
CA VAL A 270 -6.67 -5.98 -7.39
C VAL A 270 -6.25 -5.35 -8.70
N PHE A 271 -7.03 -4.39 -9.16
CA PHE A 271 -6.64 -3.52 -10.27
C PHE A 271 -6.31 -2.11 -9.79
N LEU A 272 -5.40 -1.45 -10.50
CA LEU A 272 -4.74 -0.22 -10.07
C LEU A 272 -5.31 1.01 -10.78
N VAL A 273 -5.64 2.04 -10.00
CA VAL A 273 -5.96 3.39 -10.47
C VAL A 273 -4.78 4.31 -10.14
N TYR A 274 -3.90 4.50 -11.14
CA TYR A 274 -2.57 5.09 -11.00
C TYR A 274 -2.07 5.61 -12.35
N MET A 275 -1.39 6.73 -12.42
CA MET A 275 -0.85 7.34 -13.65
C MET A 275 -1.92 7.50 -14.75
N GLU A 276 -1.66 7.02 -15.98
CA GLU A 276 -2.64 7.11 -17.07
C GLU A 276 -3.94 6.35 -16.80
N LEU A 277 -3.92 5.43 -15.83
CA LEU A 277 -5.13 4.74 -15.35
C LEU A 277 -6.00 5.60 -14.43
N TYR A 278 -5.59 6.82 -14.06
CA TYR A 278 -6.49 7.76 -13.38
C TYR A 278 -7.74 8.03 -14.21
N TRP A 279 -7.62 8.18 -15.52
CA TRP A 279 -8.77 8.38 -16.40
C TRP A 279 -9.54 7.07 -16.56
N ALA A 280 -10.77 7.04 -16.05
CA ALA A 280 -11.66 5.90 -16.14
C ALA A 280 -11.95 5.48 -17.60
N PRO A 281 -12.31 4.21 -17.85
CA PRO A 281 -12.65 3.71 -19.17
C PRO A 281 -13.87 4.43 -19.75
N LEU A 282 -13.93 4.54 -21.07
CA LEU A 282 -15.04 5.17 -21.79
C LEU A 282 -16.02 4.15 -22.37
N THR A 283 -15.51 3.02 -22.84
CA THR A 283 -16.29 2.05 -23.62
C THR A 283 -16.38 0.68 -23.01
N GLU A 284 -15.43 0.34 -22.12
CA GLU A 284 -15.35 -0.97 -21.51
C GLU A 284 -15.89 -0.94 -20.05
N GLN A 285 -16.40 -2.09 -19.62
CA GLN A 285 -16.91 -2.26 -18.25
C GLN A 285 -16.44 -3.58 -17.67
N ILE A 286 -16.12 -3.60 -16.37
CA ILE A 286 -15.84 -4.81 -15.63
C ILE A 286 -17.13 -5.62 -15.51
N ARG A 287 -17.13 -6.87 -16.04
CA ARG A 287 -18.32 -7.71 -16.13
C ARG A 287 -18.65 -8.42 -14.81
N ASN A 288 -17.63 -8.77 -14.05
CA ASN A 288 -17.77 -9.47 -12.77
C ASN A 288 -17.14 -8.63 -11.64
N PRO A 289 -17.85 -7.63 -11.08
CA PRO A 289 -17.29 -6.76 -10.05
C PRO A 289 -16.90 -7.51 -8.77
N ASP A 290 -17.48 -8.68 -8.50
CA ASP A 290 -17.15 -9.48 -7.32
C ASP A 290 -15.76 -10.12 -7.39
N ARG A 291 -15.17 -10.27 -8.59
CA ARG A 291 -13.80 -10.74 -8.78
C ARG A 291 -12.77 -9.71 -8.36
N PHE A 292 -13.08 -8.42 -8.48
CA PHE A 292 -12.13 -7.34 -8.46
C PHE A 292 -12.20 -6.47 -7.23
N LEU A 293 -11.04 -5.87 -6.90
CA LEU A 293 -10.89 -4.81 -5.90
C LEU A 293 -10.21 -3.62 -6.57
N LEU A 294 -10.82 -2.44 -6.44
CA LEU A 294 -10.22 -1.20 -6.89
C LEU A 294 -9.15 -0.76 -5.89
N MET A 295 -7.93 -0.53 -6.36
CA MET A 295 -6.86 0.10 -5.60
C MET A 295 -6.59 1.50 -6.13
N PHE A 296 -6.86 2.50 -5.32
CA PHE A 296 -6.62 3.90 -5.63
C PHE A 296 -5.26 4.32 -5.09
N ALA A 297 -4.36 4.79 -5.94
CA ALA A 297 -2.98 5.11 -5.57
C ALA A 297 -2.58 6.54 -5.98
N PRO A 298 -2.89 7.59 -5.17
CA PRO A 298 -2.61 8.99 -5.49
C PRO A 298 -1.17 9.40 -5.14
N ILE A 299 -0.18 8.77 -5.77
CA ILE A 299 1.25 8.76 -5.36
C ILE A 299 1.92 10.13 -5.19
N PHE A 300 1.55 11.14 -5.99
CA PHE A 300 2.23 12.44 -5.96
C PHE A 300 1.44 13.56 -5.28
N ARG A 301 0.43 13.20 -4.50
CA ARG A 301 -0.25 14.21 -3.68
C ARG A 301 0.66 14.71 -2.56
N SER A 302 0.42 15.90 -2.07
CA SER A 302 1.07 16.37 -0.84
C SER A 302 0.48 15.68 0.39
N TYR A 303 1.34 15.27 1.32
CA TYR A 303 0.96 14.73 2.63
C TYR A 303 1.01 15.78 3.75
N THR A 304 1.04 17.06 3.39
CA THR A 304 0.82 18.19 4.32
C THR A 304 -0.68 18.51 4.49
N LEU A 305 -1.51 18.05 3.55
CA LEU A 305 -2.96 18.27 3.55
C LEU A 305 -3.71 16.94 3.36
N PRO A 306 -4.80 16.70 4.12
CA PRO A 306 -5.67 15.54 3.92
C PRO A 306 -6.54 15.69 2.66
N PHE A 307 -7.26 14.63 2.29
CA PHE A 307 -8.31 14.70 1.29
C PHE A 307 -9.40 15.70 1.72
N ASP A 308 -9.60 16.75 0.93
CA ASP A 308 -10.73 17.66 1.16
C ASP A 308 -12.04 17.04 0.65
N VAL A 309 -12.79 16.48 1.58
CA VAL A 309 -14.12 15.88 1.31
C VAL A 309 -15.29 16.83 1.59
N THR A 310 -15.01 18.12 1.83
CA THR A 310 -16.02 19.16 2.09
C THR A 310 -16.41 19.91 0.81
N GLY A 311 -15.50 19.97 -0.17
CA GLY A 311 -15.67 20.69 -1.42
C GLY A 311 -16.55 19.97 -2.46
N ASN A 312 -16.51 20.49 -3.68
CA ASN A 312 -17.29 20.00 -4.83
C ASN A 312 -16.59 18.92 -5.66
N TRP A 313 -15.64 18.19 -5.07
CA TRP A 313 -14.83 17.20 -5.77
C TRP A 313 -15.64 16.15 -6.56
N LYS A 314 -16.85 15.79 -6.07
CA LYS A 314 -17.76 14.85 -6.76
C LYS A 314 -18.26 15.34 -8.12
N THR A 315 -18.35 16.64 -8.30
CA THR A 315 -18.83 17.29 -9.53
C THR A 315 -17.70 17.93 -10.33
N ARG A 316 -16.50 18.00 -9.78
CA ARG A 316 -15.31 18.50 -10.48
C ARG A 316 -14.99 17.56 -11.65
N PRO A 317 -14.88 18.04 -12.90
CA PRO A 317 -14.40 17.20 -13.98
C PRO A 317 -12.92 16.87 -13.75
N PRO A 318 -12.49 15.65 -14.06
CA PRO A 318 -11.07 15.33 -14.09
C PRO A 318 -10.38 16.18 -15.17
N MET A 319 -9.08 16.41 -15.00
CA MET A 319 -8.28 17.07 -16.03
C MET A 319 -8.35 16.30 -17.37
N PRO A 320 -8.23 17.00 -18.53
CA PRO A 320 -8.34 16.37 -19.84
C PRO A 320 -7.29 15.25 -20.03
N TYR A 321 -7.70 14.19 -20.68
CA TYR A 321 -6.79 13.11 -21.08
C TYR A 321 -6.05 13.46 -22.37
N GLU A 322 -4.74 13.50 -22.33
CA GLU A 322 -3.88 13.54 -23.52
C GLU A 322 -2.88 12.41 -23.46
N LYS A 323 -2.92 11.50 -24.43
CA LYS A 323 -2.03 10.32 -24.48
C LYS A 323 -0.56 10.74 -24.48
N ASN A 324 0.23 10.13 -23.61
CA ASN A 324 1.66 10.38 -23.43
C ASN A 324 2.04 11.86 -23.19
N LYS A 325 1.08 12.64 -22.61
CA LYS A 325 1.31 14.01 -22.17
C LYS A 325 0.75 14.23 -20.79
N MET A 326 0.76 13.20 -19.96
CA MET A 326 0.31 13.28 -18.61
C MET A 326 1.19 14.25 -17.80
N THR A 327 0.53 15.08 -17.02
CA THR A 327 1.12 15.85 -15.91
C THR A 327 0.46 15.40 -14.60
N TYR A 328 1.17 15.57 -13.50
CA TYR A 328 0.61 15.17 -12.20
C TYR A 328 -0.54 16.10 -11.78
N PRO A 329 -1.58 15.54 -11.12
CA PRO A 329 -2.60 16.35 -10.47
C PRO A 329 -1.97 17.32 -9.47
N SER A 330 -2.49 18.54 -9.44
CA SER A 330 -1.95 19.63 -8.61
C SER A 330 -2.44 19.58 -7.17
N ASP A 331 -3.59 18.96 -6.93
CA ASP A 331 -4.25 18.92 -5.63
C ASP A 331 -5.01 17.61 -5.38
N ALA A 332 -5.35 17.36 -4.11
CA ALA A 332 -6.08 16.18 -3.70
C ALA A 332 -7.49 16.06 -4.32
N ALA A 333 -8.14 17.19 -4.65
CA ALA A 333 -9.47 17.17 -5.25
C ALA A 333 -9.45 16.70 -6.72
N GLU A 334 -8.35 16.92 -7.45
CA GLU A 334 -8.15 16.32 -8.78
C GLU A 334 -8.04 14.80 -8.69
N TYR A 335 -7.29 14.27 -7.72
CA TYR A 335 -7.22 12.84 -7.49
C TYR A 335 -8.60 12.25 -7.16
N LEU A 336 -9.38 12.92 -6.32
CA LEU A 336 -10.74 12.48 -5.99
C LEU A 336 -11.70 12.54 -7.19
N ALA A 337 -11.51 13.48 -8.11
CA ALA A 337 -12.31 13.55 -9.35
C ALA A 337 -12.05 12.33 -10.26
N PHE A 338 -10.81 11.83 -10.32
CA PHE A 338 -10.48 10.59 -11.03
C PHE A 338 -11.11 9.38 -10.36
N LEU A 339 -11.03 9.27 -9.03
CA LEU A 339 -11.67 8.19 -8.27
C LEU A 339 -13.18 8.15 -8.52
N GLU A 340 -13.85 9.33 -8.53
CA GLU A 340 -15.27 9.41 -8.83
C GLU A 340 -15.62 8.93 -10.24
N GLY A 341 -14.73 9.17 -11.23
CA GLY A 341 -14.84 8.62 -12.58
C GLY A 341 -14.83 7.08 -12.58
N TRP A 342 -13.89 6.47 -11.86
CA TRP A 342 -13.79 5.03 -11.75
C TRP A 342 -14.96 4.40 -10.98
N LYS A 343 -15.48 5.05 -9.93
CA LYS A 343 -16.66 4.58 -9.19
C LYS A 343 -17.94 4.55 -10.02
N LYS A 344 -18.02 5.34 -11.09
CA LYS A 344 -19.11 5.25 -12.08
C LYS A 344 -18.95 4.04 -12.99
N ALA A 345 -17.70 3.68 -13.32
CA ALA A 345 -17.35 2.54 -14.18
C ALA A 345 -17.28 1.21 -13.41
N PHE A 346 -17.00 1.24 -12.10
CA PHE A 346 -16.87 0.07 -11.24
C PHE A 346 -17.59 0.29 -9.90
N ARG A 347 -18.52 -0.61 -9.58
CA ARG A 347 -19.34 -0.55 -8.36
C ARG A 347 -18.96 -1.61 -7.32
N GLY A 348 -17.81 -2.24 -7.47
CA GLY A 348 -17.29 -3.22 -6.51
C GLY A 348 -16.59 -2.56 -5.32
N ASP A 349 -15.92 -3.39 -4.55
CA ASP A 349 -15.16 -2.99 -3.37
C ASP A 349 -13.81 -2.37 -3.73
N GLY A 350 -13.23 -1.57 -2.84
CA GLY A 350 -11.95 -0.94 -3.09
C GLY A 350 -11.33 -0.34 -1.83
N PHE A 351 -10.05 0.01 -1.95
CA PHE A 351 -9.27 0.59 -0.87
C PHE A 351 -8.27 1.64 -1.40
N ASP A 352 -7.82 2.49 -0.49
CA ASP A 352 -6.76 3.45 -0.73
C ASP A 352 -5.39 2.80 -0.56
N PHE A 353 -4.47 3.04 -1.49
CA PHE A 353 -3.07 2.64 -1.41
C PHE A 353 -2.23 3.89 -1.40
N ASP A 354 -1.74 4.26 -0.24
CA ASP A 354 -1.15 5.56 -0.08
C ASP A 354 0.20 5.53 0.65
N TYR A 355 0.96 6.61 0.54
CA TYR A 355 2.40 6.65 0.77
C TYR A 355 2.79 7.55 1.95
N HIS A 356 1.89 7.84 2.89
CA HIS A 356 2.16 8.67 4.08
C HIS A 356 3.43 8.25 4.82
N LEU A 357 3.64 6.94 4.95
CA LEU A 357 4.76 6.36 5.71
C LEU A 357 5.91 5.88 4.80
N MET A 358 5.98 6.35 3.56
CA MET A 358 7.04 5.98 2.62
C MET A 358 8.17 7.03 2.62
N TRP A 359 8.08 8.06 1.83
CA TRP A 359 9.17 9.02 1.70
C TRP A 359 9.05 10.18 2.70
N ASP A 360 7.86 10.65 2.93
CA ASP A 360 7.60 11.88 3.68
C ASP A 360 7.74 11.70 5.18
N ILE A 361 7.60 10.49 5.71
CA ILE A 361 7.88 10.20 7.12
C ILE A 361 9.31 10.60 7.53
N ASN A 362 10.26 10.56 6.60
CA ASN A 362 11.64 10.98 6.86
C ASN A 362 11.82 12.51 6.94
N ARG A 363 10.79 13.29 6.64
CA ARG A 363 10.76 14.75 6.69
C ARG A 363 9.90 15.29 7.83
N ASP A 364 9.09 14.43 8.44
CA ASP A 364 8.24 14.74 9.60
C ASP A 364 8.92 14.28 10.90
N PHE A 365 9.84 15.09 11.41
CA PHE A 365 10.69 14.72 12.55
C PHE A 365 9.92 14.59 13.87
N GLY A 366 8.81 15.30 14.03
CA GLY A 366 7.91 15.16 15.17
C GLY A 366 6.94 13.96 15.02
N GLY A 367 6.60 13.63 13.79
CA GLY A 367 5.72 12.54 13.42
C GLY A 367 4.24 12.83 13.68
N GLU A 368 3.86 14.07 13.97
CA GLU A 368 2.48 14.45 14.26
C GLU A 368 1.73 15.03 13.04
N THR A 369 2.42 15.72 12.13
CA THR A 369 1.76 16.26 10.91
C THR A 369 1.27 15.14 10.01
N ILE A 370 2.12 14.19 9.66
CA ILE A 370 1.73 13.01 8.86
C ILE A 370 0.66 12.19 9.58
N ALA A 371 0.80 11.99 10.90
CA ALA A 371 -0.18 11.26 11.67
C ALA A 371 -1.58 11.92 11.59
N LYS A 372 -1.65 13.24 11.64
CA LYS A 372 -2.91 13.98 11.52
C LYS A 372 -3.53 13.86 10.13
N VAL A 373 -2.73 14.03 9.08
CA VAL A 373 -3.19 13.85 7.69
C VAL A 373 -3.70 12.42 7.48
N LEU A 374 -2.93 11.42 7.89
CA LEU A 374 -3.32 10.01 7.80
C LEU A 374 -4.63 9.71 8.56
N PHE A 375 -4.82 10.30 9.74
CA PHE A 375 -6.06 10.15 10.52
C PHE A 375 -7.26 10.71 9.75
N GLU A 376 -7.18 11.93 9.23
CA GLU A 376 -8.24 12.58 8.48
C GLU A 376 -8.57 11.83 7.18
N ASP A 377 -7.55 11.31 6.49
CA ASP A 377 -7.73 10.51 5.28
C ASP A 377 -8.46 9.20 5.59
N ILE A 378 -8.05 8.47 6.62
CA ILE A 378 -8.76 7.25 7.06
C ILE A 378 -10.21 7.56 7.43
N ARG A 379 -10.48 8.67 8.13
CA ARG A 379 -11.85 9.11 8.47
C ARG A 379 -12.68 9.50 7.23
N SER A 380 -12.02 9.79 6.13
CA SER A 380 -12.66 10.18 4.87
C SER A 380 -12.96 9.00 3.93
N LEU A 381 -12.36 7.82 4.14
CA LEU A 381 -12.47 6.67 3.23
C LEU A 381 -13.91 6.34 2.82
N LYS A 382 -14.82 6.21 3.77
CA LYS A 382 -16.24 5.92 3.47
C LYS A 382 -16.90 7.02 2.65
N LYS A 383 -16.54 8.28 2.88
CA LYS A 383 -17.11 9.42 2.14
C LYS A 383 -16.67 9.42 0.68
N ILE A 384 -15.42 9.01 0.42
CA ILE A 384 -14.90 8.85 -0.94
C ILE A 384 -15.23 7.49 -1.55
N GLY A 385 -15.92 6.60 -0.80
CA GLY A 385 -16.45 5.32 -1.26
C GLY A 385 -15.42 4.20 -1.33
N LEU A 386 -14.41 4.26 -0.45
CA LEU A 386 -13.44 3.20 -0.22
C LEU A 386 -13.68 2.52 1.12
N ASN A 387 -13.28 1.26 1.26
CA ASN A 387 -13.57 0.43 2.42
C ASN A 387 -12.29 -0.01 3.14
N GLY A 388 -11.22 0.76 3.04
CA GLY A 388 -9.99 0.47 3.74
C GLY A 388 -8.76 1.13 3.13
N PHE A 389 -7.63 0.71 3.68
CA PHE A 389 -6.33 1.32 3.43
C PHE A 389 -5.25 0.25 3.40
N LEU A 390 -4.34 0.34 2.44
CA LEU A 390 -3.12 -0.43 2.37
C LEU A 390 -1.95 0.55 2.34
N SER A 391 -1.15 0.58 3.41
CA SER A 391 -0.01 1.48 3.52
C SER A 391 1.18 0.95 2.72
N CYS A 392 1.64 1.74 1.76
CA CYS A 392 2.97 1.61 1.19
C CYS A 392 3.95 2.39 2.10
N GLN A 393 4.94 1.71 2.66
CA GLN A 393 5.76 2.32 3.68
C GLN A 393 7.20 1.80 3.69
N ILE A 394 8.09 2.58 4.31
CA ILE A 394 9.43 2.11 4.67
C ILE A 394 9.34 1.10 5.82
N GLN A 395 10.35 0.22 5.92
CA GLN A 395 10.32 -0.82 6.96
C GLN A 395 10.35 -0.30 8.39
N ARG A 396 10.92 0.89 8.64
CA ARG A 396 11.01 1.50 9.97
C ARG A 396 10.13 2.74 10.12
N ALA A 397 8.90 2.67 9.63
CA ALA A 397 7.88 3.71 9.77
C ALA A 397 7.53 4.06 11.24
N PHE A 398 8.15 3.39 12.19
CA PHE A 398 8.05 3.63 13.64
C PHE A 398 9.27 4.38 14.22
N TYR A 399 10.12 4.96 13.39
CA TYR A 399 11.27 5.75 13.79
C TYR A 399 11.27 7.11 13.06
N PRO A 400 11.58 8.21 13.73
CA PRO A 400 11.92 8.37 15.15
C PRO A 400 10.71 8.26 16.09
N SER A 401 9.50 8.52 15.62
CA SER A 401 8.24 8.36 16.34
C SER A 401 7.39 7.25 15.72
N GLY A 402 6.92 6.31 16.54
CA GLY A 402 5.99 5.27 16.11
C GLY A 402 4.53 5.72 16.07
N PHE A 403 4.24 6.99 16.36
CA PHE A 403 2.87 7.46 16.55
C PHE A 403 2.00 7.30 15.30
N ALA A 404 2.47 7.74 14.14
CA ALA A 404 1.70 7.63 12.89
C ALA A 404 1.36 6.16 12.55
N PHE A 405 2.31 5.24 12.74
CA PHE A 405 2.10 3.82 12.48
C PHE A 405 1.11 3.18 13.49
N TYR A 406 1.22 3.51 14.78
CA TYR A 406 0.28 3.09 15.80
C TYR A 406 -1.14 3.65 15.55
N LEU A 407 -1.23 4.95 15.24
CA LEU A 407 -2.46 5.65 14.92
C LEU A 407 -3.18 5.00 13.74
N MET A 408 -2.46 4.63 12.69
CA MET A 408 -3.04 3.98 11.51
C MET A 408 -3.84 2.72 11.89
N GLY A 409 -3.23 1.81 12.67
CA GLY A 409 -3.93 0.60 13.14
C GLY A 409 -5.16 0.91 13.98
N ARG A 410 -5.06 1.89 14.87
CA ARG A 410 -6.15 2.33 15.73
C ARG A 410 -7.29 2.98 14.94
N ALA A 411 -6.97 3.89 14.02
CA ALA A 411 -7.97 4.61 13.23
C ALA A 411 -8.73 3.67 12.27
N LEU A 412 -8.05 2.66 11.69
CA LEU A 412 -8.66 1.66 10.82
C LEU A 412 -9.57 0.67 11.57
N THR A 413 -9.35 0.46 12.85
CA THR A 413 -10.13 -0.47 13.67
C THR A 413 -11.22 0.19 14.50
N ASP A 414 -10.95 1.37 15.05
CA ASP A 414 -11.89 2.13 15.89
C ASP A 414 -12.36 3.41 15.17
N GLY A 415 -13.52 3.34 14.54
CA GLY A 415 -14.12 4.46 13.80
C GLY A 415 -14.59 5.62 14.68
N LYS A 416 -14.54 5.49 16.03
CA LYS A 416 -15.06 6.50 16.96
C LYS A 416 -13.95 7.25 17.71
N ALA A 417 -12.81 6.62 17.93
CA ALA A 417 -11.71 7.23 18.65
C ALA A 417 -11.25 8.53 17.96
N SER A 418 -11.08 9.58 18.72
CA SER A 418 -10.53 10.85 18.23
C SER A 418 -9.01 10.78 18.07
N PHE A 419 -8.44 11.71 17.34
CA PHE A 419 -7.00 11.86 17.22
C PHE A 419 -6.32 12.00 18.58
N GLU A 420 -6.87 12.84 19.45
CA GLU A 420 -6.30 13.12 20.79
C GLU A 420 -6.36 11.89 21.70
N GLU A 421 -7.45 11.09 21.66
CA GLU A 421 -7.54 9.84 22.42
C GLU A 421 -6.49 8.83 21.96
N ILE A 422 -6.26 8.69 20.66
CA ILE A 422 -5.22 7.79 20.13
C ILE A 422 -3.82 8.30 20.48
N ARG A 423 -3.62 9.62 20.42
CA ARG A 423 -2.36 10.27 20.78
C ARG A 423 -2.02 10.05 22.25
N GLU A 424 -2.94 10.31 23.14
CA GLU A 424 -2.77 10.10 24.59
C GLU A 424 -2.48 8.63 24.91
N ASP A 425 -3.23 7.69 24.30
CA ASP A 425 -3.01 6.26 24.49
C ASP A 425 -1.61 5.82 24.01
N TYR A 426 -1.14 6.38 22.88
CA TYR A 426 0.21 6.13 22.38
C TYR A 426 1.28 6.61 23.36
N TYR A 427 1.25 7.88 23.74
CA TYR A 427 2.28 8.44 24.62
C TYR A 427 2.27 7.78 26.00
N ALA A 428 1.10 7.51 26.55
CA ALA A 428 0.98 6.78 27.82
C ALA A 428 1.55 5.37 27.74
N SER A 429 1.33 4.68 26.62
CA SER A 429 1.75 3.29 26.41
C SER A 429 3.22 3.15 26.05
N ALA A 430 3.76 4.07 25.22
CA ALA A 430 5.12 4.04 24.75
C ALA A 430 6.13 4.60 25.76
N PHE A 431 5.74 5.60 26.54
CA PHE A 431 6.65 6.36 27.41
C PHE A 431 6.30 6.29 28.90
N GLY A 432 5.14 5.76 29.26
CA GLY A 432 4.72 5.59 30.66
C GLY A 432 4.78 6.90 31.46
N PRO A 433 5.58 6.95 32.57
CA PRO A 433 5.69 8.15 33.41
C PRO A 433 6.33 9.35 32.69
N PHE A 434 6.98 9.15 31.55
CA PHE A 434 7.60 10.21 30.74
C PHE A 434 6.73 10.70 29.58
N LYS A 435 5.45 10.30 29.53
CA LYS A 435 4.54 10.61 28.43
C LYS A 435 4.45 12.11 28.10
N ASP A 436 4.30 12.95 29.11
CA ASP A 436 4.15 14.41 28.94
C ASP A 436 5.46 15.05 28.44
N PHE A 437 6.60 14.58 28.92
CA PHE A 437 7.91 15.01 28.44
C PHE A 437 8.12 14.61 26.98
N ALA A 438 7.82 13.37 26.61
CA ALA A 438 7.98 12.88 25.23
C ALA A 438 7.03 13.61 24.27
N ALA A 439 5.77 13.79 24.67
CA ALA A 439 4.79 14.53 23.86
C ALA A 439 5.21 15.99 23.64
N LYS A 440 5.73 16.64 24.70
CA LYS A 440 6.26 18.01 24.59
C LYS A 440 7.47 18.07 23.68
N ALA A 441 8.43 17.14 23.84
CA ALA A 441 9.64 17.10 23.02
C ALA A 441 9.33 16.90 21.52
N HIS A 442 8.44 15.96 21.18
CA HIS A 442 8.01 15.74 19.79
C HIS A 442 7.28 16.97 19.25
N GLY A 443 6.38 17.59 20.02
CA GLY A 443 5.68 18.81 19.61
C GLY A 443 6.63 20.02 19.43
N GLU A 444 7.71 20.11 20.19
CA GLU A 444 8.74 21.14 19.99
C GLU A 444 9.57 20.89 18.73
N ILE A 445 9.91 19.63 18.44
CA ILE A 445 10.57 19.23 17.19
C ILE A 445 9.68 19.59 15.99
N GLU A 446 8.40 19.20 16.02
CA GLU A 446 7.41 19.49 14.98
C GLU A 446 7.29 20.99 14.69
N ARG A 447 7.24 21.80 15.74
CA ARG A 447 7.14 23.25 15.62
C ARG A 447 8.44 23.91 15.12
N THR A 448 9.59 23.35 15.52
CA THR A 448 10.92 23.90 15.16
C THR A 448 11.36 23.51 13.76
N VAL A 449 11.07 22.24 13.37
CA VAL A 449 11.43 21.70 12.05
C VAL A 449 10.15 21.47 11.26
N SER A 450 9.68 22.51 10.59
CA SER A 450 8.42 22.46 9.83
C SER A 450 8.46 21.39 8.73
N PHE A 451 7.47 20.50 8.72
CA PHE A 451 7.31 19.49 7.69
C PHE A 451 7.16 20.12 6.28
N ALA A 452 6.36 21.20 6.15
CA ALA A 452 6.20 21.91 4.88
C ALA A 452 7.51 22.49 4.36
N TYR A 453 8.39 22.97 5.25
CA TYR A 453 9.74 23.42 4.87
C TYR A 453 10.61 22.26 4.40
N MET A 454 10.58 21.14 5.11
CA MET A 454 11.34 19.94 4.74
C MET A 454 10.88 19.33 3.42
N LYS A 455 9.65 19.63 3.01
CA LYS A 455 9.09 19.27 1.70
C LYS A 455 9.31 20.32 0.61
N GLU A 456 9.97 21.44 0.92
CA GLU A 456 10.17 22.55 0.01
C GLU A 456 8.86 23.22 -0.46
N GLU A 457 7.77 23.07 0.31
CA GLU A 457 6.47 23.68 0.04
C GLU A 457 6.37 25.13 0.56
N ILE A 458 7.26 25.52 1.48
CA ILE A 458 7.45 26.88 1.94
C ILE A 458 8.91 27.28 1.85
N SER A 459 9.19 28.58 1.67
CA SER A 459 10.54 29.12 1.57
C SER A 459 11.26 29.19 2.93
N ALA A 460 12.59 29.30 2.90
CA ALA A 460 13.39 29.50 4.10
C ALA A 460 13.00 30.79 4.88
N SER A 461 12.56 31.84 4.18
CA SER A 461 12.11 33.09 4.81
C SER A 461 10.80 32.91 5.58
N GLU A 462 9.90 32.03 5.10
CA GLU A 462 8.66 31.68 5.80
C GLU A 462 8.90 30.75 7.00
N ALA A 463 9.88 29.84 6.88
CA ALA A 463 10.26 28.92 7.96
C ALA A 463 11.13 29.58 9.05
N LEU A 464 11.90 30.62 8.71
CA LEU A 464 12.87 31.26 9.62
C LEU A 464 12.30 31.77 10.96
N PRO A 465 11.07 32.33 11.03
CA PRO A 465 10.46 32.67 12.31
C PRO A 465 10.30 31.48 13.26
N LEU A 466 9.97 30.30 12.71
CA LEU A 466 9.78 29.06 13.47
C LEU A 466 11.10 28.59 14.10
N PHE A 467 12.23 28.71 13.37
CA PHE A 467 13.55 28.39 13.91
C PHE A 467 13.98 29.34 15.03
N LYS A 468 13.60 30.63 14.98
CA LYS A 468 13.94 31.61 16.00
C LYS A 468 13.17 31.41 17.30
N GLU A 469 11.93 30.95 17.22
CA GLU A 469 11.12 30.64 18.41
C GLU A 469 11.60 29.40 19.15
N GLY A 470 12.18 28.42 18.44
CA GLY A 470 12.73 27.20 19.04
C GLY A 470 14.10 27.35 19.70
N THR A 471 14.77 28.49 19.51
CA THR A 471 16.10 28.78 20.09
C THR A 471 16.06 29.73 21.28
N ALA A 472 14.90 30.20 21.68
CA ALA A 472 14.66 31.02 22.89
C ALA A 472 14.13 30.13 24.01
#